data_bd9db880b7e481b156de7ad12ab01a17
#
_entry.id   bd9db880b7e481b156de7ad12ab01a17
#
_cell.length_a   1.000
_cell.length_b   1.000
_cell.length_c   1.000
_cell.angle_alpha   90.00
_cell.angle_beta   90.00
_cell.angle_gamma   90.00
#
_symmetry.space_group_name_H-M   'P 1'
#
loop_
_entity.id
_entity.type
_entity.pdbx_description
1 polymer ?
#
loop_
_entity_poly.entity_id
_entity_poly.type
_entity_poly.pdbx_seq_one_letter_code
_entity_poly.pdbx_strand_id
1 'polypeptide(L)'
;MSLHPTNVTQKVQFIVEHFTKNVAHRLDGKAKAMVVTSSRAAAIRYKKAFDRYIEQHSEYGFIHSLVAFSGKMTGKQVMHQDDSEFKDDVFIVDENEEFTEQSMNPDVQGQDLRFAFDRPEYRVMLVADKFQTGFDQPKLVAMYVDKKIANHVEIVQTFSRLNRTAPGKDEVFIIDFVNDPENVRQAFTTYDKGAHIDEVQDLNVVYEIKERLDEHGLYDEKDLAAFKEARFKTIRDITHTKSPQHKALYAATAGATALYNDKMKMLRDGMATWEAAFEKARAKGDEAGMKSADHHQDEYAEQIKALIGFKSDLGRFCRTYPISPN
;
A
#
# COMPACT_ATOMS: atom_id res chain seq x y z
N MET A 1 20.95 -15.46 1.65
CA MET A 1 19.77 -15.38 0.75
C MET A 1 19.29 -13.95 0.43
N SER A 2 19.36 -12.98 1.34
CA SER A 2 18.87 -11.59 1.08
C SER A 2 19.59 -10.85 -0.04
N LEU A 3 20.86 -11.13 -0.28
CA LEU A 3 21.68 -10.50 -1.34
C LEU A 3 21.71 -11.32 -2.65
N HIS A 4 21.04 -12.46 -2.73
CA HIS A 4 20.99 -13.27 -3.95
C HIS A 4 20.44 -12.46 -5.13
N PRO A 5 21.08 -12.50 -6.31
CA PRO A 5 20.70 -11.69 -7.48
C PRO A 5 19.23 -11.79 -7.83
N THR A 6 18.72 -13.00 -8.00
CA THR A 6 17.30 -13.24 -8.33
C THR A 6 16.33 -12.62 -7.30
N ASN A 7 16.66 -12.70 -6.01
CA ASN A 7 15.81 -12.17 -4.95
C ASN A 7 15.75 -10.63 -5.02
N VAL A 8 16.89 -9.97 -5.19
CA VAL A 8 16.96 -8.51 -5.31
C VAL A 8 16.21 -8.05 -6.57
N THR A 9 16.44 -8.69 -7.71
CA THR A 9 15.79 -8.31 -8.98
C THR A 9 14.28 -8.47 -8.94
N GLN A 10 13.78 -9.59 -8.39
CA GLN A 10 12.34 -9.81 -8.24
C GLN A 10 11.67 -8.80 -7.31
N LYS A 11 12.33 -8.45 -6.20
CA LYS A 11 11.82 -7.42 -5.29
C LYS A 11 11.82 -6.04 -5.95
N VAL A 12 12.86 -5.69 -6.70
CA VAL A 12 12.92 -4.42 -7.45
C VAL A 12 11.80 -4.34 -8.48
N GLN A 13 11.59 -5.40 -9.26
CA GLN A 13 10.49 -5.48 -10.21
C GLN A 13 9.15 -5.22 -9.49
N PHE A 14 8.89 -5.97 -8.42
CA PHE A 14 7.67 -5.79 -7.63
C PHE A 14 7.51 -4.34 -7.11
N ILE A 15 8.60 -3.75 -6.58
CA ILE A 15 8.57 -2.38 -6.04
C ILE A 15 8.20 -1.37 -7.13
N VAL A 16 8.84 -1.46 -8.31
CA VAL A 16 8.59 -0.53 -9.42
C VAL A 16 7.16 -0.65 -9.93
N GLU A 17 6.69 -1.88 -10.16
CA GLU A 17 5.33 -2.14 -10.62
C GLU A 17 4.27 -1.70 -9.59
N HIS A 18 4.47 -2.06 -8.31
CA HIS A 18 3.56 -1.64 -7.24
C HIS A 18 3.55 -0.11 -7.07
N PHE A 19 4.73 0.53 -7.07
CA PHE A 19 4.83 1.98 -6.97
C PHE A 19 4.10 2.66 -8.12
N THR A 20 4.32 2.22 -9.35
CA THR A 20 3.67 2.78 -10.54
C THR A 20 2.16 2.65 -10.45
N LYS A 21 1.67 1.47 -10.08
CA LYS A 21 0.24 1.15 -10.07
C LYS A 21 -0.52 1.83 -8.93
N ASN A 22 0.05 1.82 -7.72
CA ASN A 22 -0.69 2.16 -6.50
C ASN A 22 -0.27 3.49 -5.86
N VAL A 23 0.94 3.97 -6.12
CA VAL A 23 1.54 5.09 -5.40
C VAL A 23 1.79 6.31 -6.29
N ALA A 24 2.35 6.13 -7.47
CA ALA A 24 2.89 7.20 -8.30
C ALA A 24 1.90 8.33 -8.61
N HIS A 25 0.61 8.01 -8.77
CA HIS A 25 -0.46 8.96 -9.08
C HIS A 25 -0.96 9.76 -7.88
N ARG A 26 -0.62 9.33 -6.64
CA ARG A 26 -1.07 10.00 -5.43
C ARG A 26 -0.40 11.35 -5.23
N LEU A 27 -1.01 12.22 -4.43
CA LEU A 27 -0.56 13.59 -4.19
C LEU A 27 -0.35 14.37 -5.50
N ASP A 28 -1.30 14.28 -6.43
CA ASP A 28 -1.21 14.88 -7.76
C ASP A 28 0.06 14.47 -8.53
N GLY A 29 0.42 13.19 -8.43
CA GLY A 29 1.62 12.66 -9.05
C GLY A 29 2.93 13.05 -8.34
N LYS A 30 2.91 13.44 -7.06
CA LYS A 30 4.10 13.85 -6.29
C LYS A 30 4.50 12.83 -5.22
N ALA A 31 3.75 11.74 -5.07
CA ALA A 31 4.01 10.72 -4.09
C ALA A 31 5.40 10.09 -4.25
N LYS A 32 6.02 9.76 -3.13
CA LYS A 32 7.37 9.19 -3.04
C LYS A 32 7.36 7.91 -2.23
N ALA A 33 8.39 7.10 -2.41
CA ALA A 33 8.57 5.86 -1.68
C ALA A 33 9.98 5.75 -1.07
N MET A 34 10.08 4.94 -0.03
CA MET A 34 11.34 4.56 0.59
C MET A 34 11.50 3.04 0.58
N VAL A 35 12.68 2.56 0.26
CA VAL A 35 13.06 1.15 0.38
C VAL A 35 14.10 1.02 1.49
N VAL A 36 13.73 0.34 2.56
CA VAL A 36 14.61 0.10 3.72
C VAL A 36 15.31 -1.23 3.52
N THR A 37 16.63 -1.18 3.37
CA THR A 37 17.45 -2.37 3.08
C THR A 37 18.24 -2.82 4.32
N SER A 38 18.62 -4.09 4.34
CA SER A 38 19.29 -4.74 5.47
C SER A 38 20.74 -4.32 5.66
N SER A 39 21.38 -3.73 4.65
CA SER A 39 22.80 -3.33 4.70
C SER A 39 23.14 -2.35 3.58
N ARG A 40 24.30 -1.70 3.70
CA ARG A 40 24.87 -0.85 2.65
C ARG A 40 25.09 -1.61 1.33
N ALA A 41 25.59 -2.85 1.42
CA ALA A 41 25.74 -3.71 0.25
C ALA A 41 24.38 -3.97 -0.42
N ALA A 42 23.34 -4.27 0.38
CA ALA A 42 21.99 -4.42 -0.13
C ALA A 42 21.49 -3.14 -0.83
N ALA A 43 21.67 -1.96 -0.22
CA ALA A 43 21.24 -0.70 -0.83
C ALA A 43 21.91 -0.45 -2.19
N ILE A 44 23.21 -0.72 -2.31
CA ILE A 44 23.96 -0.61 -3.58
C ILE A 44 23.41 -1.59 -4.62
N ARG A 45 23.19 -2.84 -4.23
CA ARG A 45 22.62 -3.87 -5.12
C ARG A 45 21.22 -3.51 -5.58
N TYR A 46 20.38 -3.02 -4.68
CA TYR A 46 19.05 -2.49 -5.03
C TYR A 46 19.14 -1.34 -6.03
N LYS A 47 20.05 -0.38 -5.82
CA LYS A 47 20.24 0.75 -6.74
C LYS A 47 20.63 0.28 -8.14
N LYS A 48 21.62 -0.62 -8.24
CA LYS A 48 22.05 -1.18 -9.53
C LYS A 48 20.92 -1.94 -10.23
N ALA A 49 20.18 -2.79 -9.51
CA ALA A 49 19.03 -3.51 -10.05
C ALA A 49 17.90 -2.58 -10.46
N PHE A 50 17.65 -1.53 -9.68
CA PHE A 50 16.61 -0.53 -9.93
C PHE A 50 16.91 0.23 -11.23
N ASP A 51 18.12 0.76 -11.36
CA ASP A 51 18.54 1.49 -12.55
C ASP A 51 18.46 0.61 -13.79
N ARG A 52 18.95 -0.64 -13.69
CA ARG A 52 18.89 -1.60 -14.79
C ARG A 52 17.46 -1.94 -15.19
N TYR A 53 16.58 -2.15 -14.24
CA TYR A 53 15.17 -2.45 -14.51
C TYR A 53 14.48 -1.27 -15.21
N ILE A 54 14.73 -0.03 -14.77
CA ILE A 54 14.20 1.18 -15.43
C ILE A 54 14.76 1.36 -16.84
N GLU A 55 16.06 1.09 -17.05
CA GLU A 55 16.67 1.14 -18.41
C GLU A 55 16.03 0.15 -19.38
N GLN A 56 15.68 -1.05 -18.90
CA GLN A 56 15.04 -2.10 -19.70
C GLN A 56 13.55 -1.85 -19.95
N HIS A 57 12.92 -0.99 -19.17
CA HIS A 57 11.47 -0.73 -19.19
C HIS A 57 11.19 0.77 -19.26
N SER A 58 11.22 1.31 -20.48
CA SER A 58 11.10 2.76 -20.71
C SER A 58 9.80 3.39 -20.18
N GLU A 59 8.75 2.61 -20.01
CA GLU A 59 7.49 3.03 -19.40
C GLU A 59 7.65 3.47 -17.95
N TYR A 60 8.70 3.04 -17.25
CA TYR A 60 9.04 3.44 -15.88
C TYR A 60 10.09 4.55 -15.81
N GLY A 61 10.53 5.10 -16.94
CA GLY A 61 11.58 6.11 -17.00
C GLY A 61 11.32 7.40 -16.21
N PHE A 62 10.11 7.62 -15.72
CA PHE A 62 9.77 8.72 -14.82
C PHE A 62 10.15 8.46 -13.35
N ILE A 63 10.65 7.26 -13.02
CA ILE A 63 11.01 6.86 -11.66
C ILE A 63 12.54 6.90 -11.53
N HIS A 64 13.07 7.99 -10.98
CA HIS A 64 14.47 8.04 -10.60
C HIS A 64 14.63 7.67 -9.14
N SER A 65 15.68 6.91 -8.81
CA SER A 65 15.99 6.50 -7.45
C SER A 65 17.24 7.20 -6.92
N LEU A 66 17.25 7.49 -5.62
CA LEU A 66 18.44 7.87 -4.86
C LEU A 66 18.82 6.75 -3.89
N VAL A 67 20.11 6.61 -3.59
CA VAL A 67 20.57 5.69 -2.55
C VAL A 67 21.29 6.45 -1.45
N ALA A 68 20.96 6.13 -0.19
CA ALA A 68 21.48 6.79 0.99
C ALA A 68 22.11 5.78 1.95
N PHE A 69 23.42 5.93 2.17
CA PHE A 69 24.19 5.16 3.15
C PHE A 69 25.41 5.95 3.62
N SER A 70 26.01 5.56 4.73
CA SER A 70 27.18 6.23 5.29
C SER A 70 28.46 5.48 4.98
N GLY A 71 29.56 6.24 4.76
CA GLY A 71 30.88 5.68 4.49
C GLY A 71 31.04 5.18 3.06
N LYS A 72 31.97 4.23 2.86
CA LYS A 72 32.26 3.61 1.56
C LYS A 72 32.18 2.09 1.64
N MET A 73 31.98 1.46 0.48
CA MET A 73 32.00 0.02 0.28
C MET A 73 32.89 -0.31 -0.91
N THR A 74 33.56 -1.46 -0.86
CA THR A 74 34.30 -1.98 -2.01
C THR A 74 33.46 -2.99 -2.81
N GLY A 75 33.76 -3.19 -4.07
CA GLY A 75 33.07 -4.20 -4.91
C GLY A 75 33.08 -5.57 -4.27
N LYS A 76 34.21 -5.99 -3.69
CA LYS A 76 34.31 -7.23 -2.92
C LYS A 76 33.26 -7.37 -1.81
N GLN A 77 32.89 -6.26 -1.15
CA GLN A 77 31.88 -6.22 -0.08
C GLN A 77 30.44 -6.20 -0.61
N VAL A 78 30.25 -5.84 -1.87
CA VAL A 78 28.95 -5.73 -2.53
C VAL A 78 28.59 -7.02 -3.27
N MET A 79 29.59 -7.72 -3.83
CA MET A 79 29.38 -8.97 -4.58
C MET A 79 28.82 -10.10 -3.70
N HIS A 80 28.07 -10.99 -4.34
CA HIS A 80 27.58 -12.24 -3.78
C HIS A 80 28.18 -13.43 -4.55
N GLN A 81 28.40 -14.55 -3.89
CA GLN A 81 29.00 -15.73 -4.51
C GLN A 81 28.27 -16.25 -5.76
N ASP A 82 26.97 -16.00 -5.85
CA ASP A 82 26.11 -16.48 -6.95
C ASP A 82 25.99 -15.44 -8.08
N ASP A 83 26.68 -14.28 -8.01
CA ASP A 83 26.56 -13.23 -9.02
C ASP A 83 27.08 -13.69 -10.40
N SER A 84 28.12 -14.54 -10.43
CA SER A 84 28.68 -15.08 -11.67
C SER A 84 27.77 -16.07 -12.41
N GLU A 85 26.81 -16.67 -11.70
CA GLU A 85 25.83 -17.60 -12.27
C GLU A 85 24.57 -16.90 -12.78
N PHE A 86 24.38 -15.65 -12.40
CA PHE A 86 23.22 -14.85 -12.80
C PHE A 86 23.45 -14.28 -14.20
N LYS A 87 22.48 -14.43 -15.10
CA LYS A 87 22.61 -14.01 -16.50
C LYS A 87 22.71 -12.50 -16.70
N ASP A 88 22.26 -11.71 -15.71
CA ASP A 88 22.35 -10.27 -15.73
C ASP A 88 23.64 -9.83 -15.05
N ASP A 89 24.50 -9.12 -15.77
CA ASP A 89 25.82 -8.65 -15.33
C ASP A 89 25.76 -7.45 -14.36
N VAL A 90 24.58 -6.96 -14.01
CA VAL A 90 24.38 -5.76 -13.18
C VAL A 90 25.07 -5.83 -11.81
N PHE A 91 25.28 -7.03 -11.29
CA PHE A 91 25.94 -7.26 -10.00
C PHE A 91 27.43 -7.59 -10.11
N ILE A 92 27.94 -7.77 -11.33
CA ILE A 92 29.37 -7.99 -11.57
C ILE A 92 30.07 -6.64 -11.52
N VAL A 93 30.95 -6.48 -10.56
CA VAL A 93 31.71 -5.24 -10.32
C VAL A 93 33.17 -5.57 -10.09
N ASP A 94 34.07 -4.59 -10.31
CA ASP A 94 35.47 -4.76 -9.92
C ASP A 94 35.59 -4.87 -8.37
N GLU A 95 36.40 -5.81 -7.88
CA GLU A 95 36.57 -6.01 -6.45
C GLU A 95 37.05 -4.77 -5.69
N ASN A 96 37.84 -3.94 -6.37
CA ASN A 96 38.42 -2.71 -5.81
C ASN A 96 37.58 -1.46 -6.11
N GLU A 97 36.51 -1.56 -6.91
CA GLU A 97 35.62 -0.44 -7.17
C GLU A 97 35.06 0.12 -5.86
N GLU A 98 35.17 1.43 -5.65
CA GLU A 98 34.65 2.08 -4.45
C GLU A 98 33.27 2.68 -4.70
N PHE A 99 32.33 2.29 -3.85
CA PHE A 99 30.97 2.83 -3.82
C PHE A 99 30.79 3.77 -2.64
N THR A 100 30.45 5.01 -2.95
CA THR A 100 30.06 6.03 -1.97
C THR A 100 28.67 6.53 -2.31
N GLU A 101 27.99 7.17 -1.35
CA GLU A 101 26.71 7.83 -1.60
C GLU A 101 26.79 8.80 -2.78
N GLN A 102 27.92 9.54 -2.91
CA GLN A 102 28.13 10.48 -3.98
C GLN A 102 28.35 9.80 -5.32
N SER A 103 29.16 8.74 -5.40
CA SER A 103 29.41 8.02 -6.66
C SER A 103 28.17 7.31 -7.18
N MET A 104 27.27 6.89 -6.27
CA MET A 104 26.02 6.20 -6.61
C MET A 104 24.85 7.16 -6.95
N ASN A 105 25.02 8.48 -6.72
CA ASN A 105 24.05 9.52 -7.07
C ASN A 105 24.76 10.67 -7.84
N PRO A 106 25.31 10.41 -9.03
CA PRO A 106 26.16 11.40 -9.73
C PRO A 106 25.39 12.68 -10.11
N ASP A 107 24.10 12.59 -10.39
CA ASP A 107 23.26 13.72 -10.81
C ASP A 107 22.93 14.69 -9.66
N VAL A 108 23.21 14.32 -8.44
CA VAL A 108 22.96 15.17 -7.25
C VAL A 108 24.14 16.10 -6.95
N GLN A 109 25.33 15.81 -7.50
CA GLN A 109 26.55 16.64 -7.37
C GLN A 109 26.92 17.00 -5.91
N GLY A 110 26.76 16.05 -4.98
CA GLY A 110 27.08 16.25 -3.57
C GLY A 110 26.06 17.08 -2.78
N GLN A 111 24.93 17.45 -3.36
CA GLN A 111 23.82 18.07 -2.63
C GLN A 111 23.29 17.12 -1.55
N ASP A 112 22.80 17.68 -0.44
CA ASP A 112 22.11 16.88 0.59
C ASP A 112 20.92 16.12 -0.02
N LEU A 113 20.93 14.80 0.15
CA LEU A 113 19.92 13.93 -0.42
C LEU A 113 18.49 14.24 0.04
N ARG A 114 18.31 14.86 1.21
CA ARG A 114 16.99 15.29 1.68
C ARG A 114 16.38 16.34 0.76
N PHE A 115 17.20 17.31 0.32
CA PHE A 115 16.76 18.33 -0.65
C PHE A 115 16.68 17.78 -2.07
N ALA A 116 17.63 16.94 -2.46
CA ALA A 116 17.58 16.29 -3.77
C ALA A 116 16.32 15.43 -3.93
N PHE A 117 15.97 14.67 -2.89
CA PHE A 117 14.78 13.83 -2.91
C PHE A 117 13.47 14.62 -2.99
N ASP A 118 13.45 15.89 -2.65
CA ASP A 118 12.24 16.72 -2.82
C ASP A 118 11.96 17.11 -4.28
N ARG A 119 12.94 17.01 -5.16
CA ARG A 119 12.77 17.25 -6.59
C ARG A 119 11.76 16.25 -7.19
N PRO A 120 10.99 16.65 -8.21
CA PRO A 120 9.90 15.83 -8.76
C PRO A 120 10.36 14.55 -9.46
N GLU A 121 11.56 14.53 -10.03
CA GLU A 121 12.12 13.38 -10.74
C GLU A 121 12.48 12.21 -9.80
N TYR A 122 12.96 12.50 -8.58
CA TYR A 122 13.33 11.46 -7.64
C TYR A 122 12.11 10.94 -6.89
N ARG A 123 11.74 9.71 -7.17
CA ARG A 123 10.50 9.09 -6.68
C ARG A 123 10.73 8.05 -5.59
N VAL A 124 11.89 7.41 -5.60
CA VAL A 124 12.23 6.32 -4.68
C VAL A 124 13.56 6.60 -4.01
N MET A 125 13.63 6.43 -2.69
CA MET A 125 14.88 6.49 -1.93
C MET A 125 15.20 5.12 -1.34
N LEU A 126 16.37 4.59 -1.68
CA LEU A 126 16.90 3.33 -1.16
C LEU A 126 17.81 3.66 0.02
N VAL A 127 17.55 3.09 1.20
CA VAL A 127 18.27 3.47 2.43
C VAL A 127 18.85 2.25 3.14
N ALA A 128 20.06 2.43 3.70
CA ALA A 128 20.67 1.50 4.64
C ALA A 128 21.07 2.26 5.91
N ASP A 129 20.32 2.04 6.98
CA ASP A 129 20.45 2.68 8.30
C ASP A 129 20.30 4.22 8.30
N LYS A 130 20.76 4.89 7.26
CA LYS A 130 20.60 6.33 7.07
C LYS A 130 19.14 6.67 6.76
N PHE A 131 18.62 7.76 7.35
CA PHE A 131 17.25 8.24 7.18
C PHE A 131 16.12 7.34 7.73
N GLN A 132 16.45 6.23 8.37
CA GLN A 132 15.46 5.49 9.16
C GLN A 132 15.01 6.29 10.38
N THR A 133 15.87 7.22 10.84
CA THR A 133 15.54 8.22 11.86
C THR A 133 15.87 9.63 11.35
N GLY A 134 15.16 10.65 11.84
CA GLY A 134 15.46 12.05 11.50
C GLY A 134 15.17 12.49 10.06
N PHE A 135 14.47 11.69 9.26
CA PHE A 135 14.07 12.04 7.90
C PHE A 135 12.63 12.54 7.88
N ASP A 136 12.40 13.70 7.32
CA ASP A 136 11.08 14.33 7.21
C ASP A 136 10.74 14.58 5.75
N GLN A 137 9.81 13.76 5.20
CA GLN A 137 9.32 13.87 3.83
C GLN A 137 7.80 13.64 3.82
N PRO A 138 7.00 14.71 3.83
CA PRO A 138 5.54 14.60 3.83
C PRO A 138 4.95 13.85 2.63
N LYS A 139 5.65 13.90 1.47
CA LYS A 139 5.22 13.21 0.24
C LYS A 139 5.51 11.71 0.25
N LEU A 140 6.12 11.17 1.33
CA LEU A 140 6.39 9.75 1.46
C LEU A 140 5.09 9.00 1.71
N VAL A 141 4.64 8.20 0.73
CA VAL A 141 3.36 7.47 0.75
C VAL A 141 3.58 5.97 0.86
N ALA A 142 4.72 5.45 0.41
CA ALA A 142 5.01 4.03 0.48
C ALA A 142 6.36 3.75 1.13
N MET A 143 6.43 2.63 1.86
CA MET A 143 7.66 2.07 2.40
C MET A 143 7.72 0.58 2.09
N TYR A 144 8.85 0.15 1.54
CA TYR A 144 9.17 -1.24 1.24
C TYR A 144 10.31 -1.67 2.16
N VAL A 145 10.10 -2.71 2.96
CA VAL A 145 11.05 -3.09 4.00
C VAL A 145 11.67 -4.46 3.67
N ASP A 146 12.98 -4.45 3.38
CA ASP A 146 13.82 -5.65 3.22
C ASP A 146 14.91 -5.67 4.29
N LYS A 147 14.52 -5.40 5.51
CA LYS A 147 15.37 -5.42 6.70
C LYS A 147 14.63 -6.10 7.83
N LYS A 148 15.28 -7.08 8.46
CA LYS A 148 14.76 -7.66 9.69
C LYS A 148 14.88 -6.63 10.82
N ILE A 149 13.74 -6.25 11.39
CA ILE A 149 13.66 -5.26 12.47
C ILE A 149 13.54 -6.04 13.80
N ALA A 150 14.43 -5.73 14.74
CA ALA A 150 14.61 -6.57 15.91
C ALA A 150 13.59 -6.33 17.03
N ASN A 151 13.00 -5.12 17.10
CA ASN A 151 12.12 -4.75 18.20
C ASN A 151 11.02 -3.76 17.78
N HIS A 152 9.95 -3.70 18.60
CA HIS A 152 8.77 -2.88 18.33
C HIS A 152 9.07 -1.37 18.26
N VAL A 153 10.04 -0.88 19.02
CA VAL A 153 10.43 0.55 19.00
C VAL A 153 11.00 0.91 17.63
N GLU A 154 11.89 0.07 17.09
CA GLU A 154 12.48 0.28 15.77
C GLU A 154 11.43 0.18 14.66
N ILE A 155 10.47 -0.76 14.78
CA ILE A 155 9.32 -0.85 13.86
C ILE A 155 8.57 0.48 13.81
N VAL A 156 8.13 0.97 14.97
CA VAL A 156 7.37 2.22 15.06
C VAL A 156 8.19 3.42 14.58
N GLN A 157 9.47 3.51 14.95
CA GLN A 157 10.34 4.59 14.50
C GLN A 157 10.55 4.60 12.99
N THR A 158 10.69 3.43 12.38
CA THR A 158 10.87 3.29 10.93
C THR A 158 9.58 3.67 10.20
N PHE A 159 8.46 3.08 10.58
CA PHE A 159 7.21 3.24 9.84
C PHE A 159 6.51 4.58 10.11
N SER A 160 6.74 5.20 11.28
CA SER A 160 6.20 6.54 11.58
C SER A 160 6.69 7.64 10.62
N ARG A 161 7.69 7.36 9.78
CA ARG A 161 8.08 8.26 8.69
C ARG A 161 6.98 8.48 7.67
N LEU A 162 6.07 7.50 7.53
CA LEU A 162 4.89 7.62 6.69
C LEU A 162 3.78 8.51 7.31
N ASN A 163 3.78 8.72 8.62
CA ASN A 163 2.72 9.45 9.32
C ASN A 163 2.80 10.99 9.17
N ARG A 164 3.71 11.49 8.34
CA ARG A 164 3.77 12.93 8.04
C ARG A 164 2.59 13.33 7.19
N THR A 165 1.86 14.34 7.64
CA THR A 165 0.69 14.85 6.94
C THR A 165 1.08 15.66 5.71
N ALA A 166 0.33 15.47 4.63
CA ALA A 166 0.37 16.31 3.43
C ALA A 166 -1.05 16.45 2.87
N PRO A 167 -1.39 17.56 2.21
CA PRO A 167 -2.68 17.69 1.56
C PRO A 167 -2.92 16.56 0.55
N GLY A 168 -4.06 15.88 0.66
CA GLY A 168 -4.41 14.74 -0.21
C GLY A 168 -3.72 13.41 0.14
N LYS A 169 -3.05 13.32 1.29
CA LYS A 169 -2.46 12.07 1.80
C LYS A 169 -3.43 11.36 2.72
N ASP A 170 -4.26 10.50 2.14
CA ASP A 170 -5.31 9.77 2.86
C ASP A 170 -4.91 8.34 3.23
N GLU A 171 -3.95 7.77 2.49
CA GLU A 171 -3.46 6.40 2.68
C GLU A 171 -1.94 6.33 2.54
N VAL A 172 -1.35 5.37 3.23
CA VAL A 172 0.06 4.99 3.10
C VAL A 172 0.19 3.48 2.93
N PHE A 173 1.28 3.05 2.29
CA PHE A 173 1.56 1.64 2.03
C PHE A 173 2.82 1.20 2.76
N ILE A 174 2.72 0.12 3.51
CA ILE A 174 3.86 -0.59 4.08
C ILE A 174 3.87 -1.99 3.49
N ILE A 175 4.95 -2.33 2.80
CA ILE A 175 5.16 -3.66 2.24
C ILE A 175 6.44 -4.20 2.84
N ASP A 176 6.32 -5.26 3.60
CA ASP A 176 7.42 -5.90 4.31
C ASP A 176 7.72 -7.27 3.69
N PHE A 177 8.99 -7.50 3.34
CA PHE A 177 9.43 -8.73 2.69
C PHE A 177 9.99 -9.78 3.67
N VAL A 178 10.23 -9.41 4.92
CA VAL A 178 11.03 -10.25 5.84
C VAL A 178 10.52 -10.33 7.28
N ASN A 179 9.73 -9.36 7.74
CA ASN A 179 9.24 -9.37 9.12
C ASN A 179 7.89 -10.09 9.22
N ASP A 180 7.63 -10.64 10.38
CA ASP A 180 6.34 -11.26 10.68
C ASP A 180 5.27 -10.17 10.79
N PRO A 181 4.17 -10.24 10.00
CA PRO A 181 3.08 -9.28 10.05
C PRO A 181 2.48 -9.11 11.45
N GLU A 182 2.41 -10.17 12.23
CA GLU A 182 1.87 -10.12 13.59
C GLU A 182 2.76 -9.29 14.52
N ASN A 183 4.09 -9.43 14.42
CA ASN A 183 5.03 -8.60 15.20
C ASN A 183 4.91 -7.12 14.82
N VAL A 184 4.74 -6.83 13.53
CA VAL A 184 4.52 -5.46 13.04
C VAL A 184 3.21 -4.90 13.58
N ARG A 185 2.13 -5.68 13.52
CA ARG A 185 0.81 -5.31 14.06
C ARG A 185 0.86 -5.03 15.56
N GLN A 186 1.52 -5.89 16.33
CA GLN A 186 1.66 -5.73 17.78
C GLN A 186 2.44 -4.47 18.14
N ALA A 187 3.50 -4.14 17.39
CA ALA A 187 4.25 -2.91 17.58
C ALA A 187 3.34 -1.68 17.45
N PHE A 188 2.52 -1.62 16.41
CA PHE A 188 1.59 -0.51 16.20
C PHE A 188 0.47 -0.49 17.24
N THR A 189 -0.12 -1.62 17.59
CA THR A 189 -1.17 -1.69 18.60
C THR A 189 -0.70 -1.19 19.98
N THR A 190 0.58 -1.40 20.29
CA THR A 190 1.18 -0.94 21.54
C THR A 190 1.35 0.59 21.59
N TYR A 191 1.64 1.21 20.44
CA TYR A 191 1.99 2.64 20.36
C TYR A 191 0.89 3.51 19.75
N ASP A 192 -0.02 2.93 18.94
CA ASP A 192 -1.12 3.65 18.31
C ASP A 192 -2.39 2.78 18.30
N LYS A 193 -3.35 3.14 19.15
CA LYS A 193 -4.63 2.41 19.30
C LYS A 193 -5.53 2.47 18.06
N GLY A 194 -5.14 3.18 17.00
CA GLY A 194 -5.93 3.40 15.78
C GLY A 194 -5.34 2.77 14.51
N ALA A 195 -4.17 2.13 14.57
CA ALA A 195 -3.55 1.57 13.38
C ALA A 195 -4.20 0.24 12.95
N HIS A 196 -4.79 0.21 11.77
CA HIS A 196 -5.17 -1.02 11.08
C HIS A 196 -4.08 -1.42 10.10
N ILE A 197 -3.50 -2.61 10.30
CA ILE A 197 -2.55 -3.22 9.37
C ILE A 197 -3.26 -4.36 8.66
N ASP A 198 -3.39 -4.23 7.33
CA ASP A 198 -3.87 -5.32 6.51
C ASP A 198 -2.73 -6.34 6.29
N GLU A 199 -2.97 -7.59 6.64
CA GLU A 199 -2.02 -8.69 6.40
C GLU A 199 -1.79 -8.87 4.90
N VAL A 200 -0.53 -9.07 4.50
CA VAL A 200 -0.19 -9.58 3.16
C VAL A 200 -0.66 -11.03 3.09
N GLN A 201 -1.61 -11.30 2.21
CA GLN A 201 -2.42 -12.49 2.30
C GLN A 201 -2.05 -13.53 1.27
N ASP A 202 -2.08 -14.78 1.74
CA ASP A 202 -2.31 -15.97 0.95
C ASP A 202 -3.44 -15.73 -0.09
N LEU A 203 -3.25 -16.19 -1.31
CA LEU A 203 -4.25 -16.10 -2.39
C LEU A 203 -5.64 -16.59 -1.96
N ASN A 204 -5.70 -17.54 -1.02
CA ASN A 204 -6.96 -18.05 -0.47
C ASN A 204 -7.78 -16.96 0.23
N VAL A 205 -7.15 -16.02 0.87
CA VAL A 205 -7.85 -14.91 1.56
C VAL A 205 -8.48 -13.94 0.57
N VAL A 206 -7.89 -13.78 -0.61
CA VAL A 206 -8.51 -12.97 -1.69
C VAL A 206 -9.83 -13.61 -2.12
N TYR A 207 -9.86 -14.95 -2.24
CA TYR A 207 -11.10 -15.67 -2.57
C TYR A 207 -12.12 -15.58 -1.43
N GLU A 208 -11.71 -15.69 -0.17
CA GLU A 208 -12.60 -15.53 0.97
C GLU A 208 -13.19 -14.10 1.07
N ILE A 209 -12.40 -13.07 0.78
CA ILE A 209 -12.91 -11.70 0.72
C ILE A 209 -13.90 -11.56 -0.43
N LYS A 210 -13.60 -12.16 -1.59
CA LYS A 210 -14.51 -12.14 -2.74
C LYS A 210 -15.84 -12.81 -2.40
N GLU A 211 -15.83 -14.00 -1.77
CA GLU A 211 -17.05 -14.69 -1.34
C GLU A 211 -17.90 -13.82 -0.41
N ARG A 212 -17.27 -13.19 0.61
CA ARG A 212 -17.99 -12.27 1.50
C ARG A 212 -18.59 -11.06 0.77
N LEU A 213 -17.85 -10.51 -0.20
CA LEU A 213 -18.37 -9.41 -1.03
C LEU A 213 -19.58 -9.86 -1.88
N ASP A 214 -19.52 -11.06 -2.45
CA ASP A 214 -20.58 -11.63 -3.26
C ASP A 214 -21.84 -11.94 -2.43
N GLU A 215 -21.67 -12.40 -1.17
CA GLU A 215 -22.77 -12.68 -0.22
C GLU A 215 -23.64 -11.44 0.08
N HIS A 216 -23.08 -10.25 0.02
CA HIS A 216 -23.84 -9.01 0.25
C HIS A 216 -24.85 -8.71 -0.87
N GLY A 217 -24.69 -9.28 -2.08
CA GLY A 217 -25.60 -9.13 -3.22
C GLY A 217 -25.79 -7.68 -3.65
N LEU A 218 -24.73 -6.86 -3.59
CA LEU A 218 -24.75 -5.43 -3.92
C LEU A 218 -24.34 -5.15 -5.37
N TYR A 219 -23.82 -6.13 -6.07
CA TYR A 219 -23.43 -6.07 -7.48
C TYR A 219 -23.62 -7.45 -8.14
N ASP A 220 -23.70 -7.46 -9.44
CA ASP A 220 -23.81 -8.67 -10.24
C ASP A 220 -22.73 -8.75 -11.35
N GLU A 221 -22.75 -9.82 -12.15
CA GLU A 221 -21.81 -9.98 -13.26
C GLU A 221 -21.91 -8.89 -14.33
N LYS A 222 -23.09 -8.28 -14.49
CA LYS A 222 -23.30 -7.18 -15.45
C LYS A 222 -22.63 -5.91 -14.94
N ASP A 223 -22.73 -5.63 -13.65
CA ASP A 223 -22.03 -4.51 -13.01
C ASP A 223 -20.50 -4.67 -13.15
N LEU A 224 -19.99 -5.89 -12.93
CA LEU A 224 -18.57 -6.20 -13.10
C LEU A 224 -18.12 -6.07 -14.56
N ALA A 225 -18.94 -6.52 -15.51
CA ALA A 225 -18.65 -6.40 -16.94
C ALA A 225 -18.64 -4.92 -17.38
N ALA A 226 -19.63 -4.13 -16.95
CA ALA A 226 -19.70 -2.70 -17.23
C ALA A 226 -18.52 -1.94 -16.64
N PHE A 227 -18.12 -2.28 -15.40
CA PHE A 227 -16.95 -1.70 -14.76
C PHE A 227 -15.65 -2.04 -15.51
N LYS A 228 -15.47 -3.32 -15.88
CA LYS A 228 -14.31 -3.75 -16.68
C LYS A 228 -14.26 -2.98 -18.00
N GLU A 229 -15.36 -2.91 -18.73
CA GLU A 229 -15.42 -2.16 -20.00
C GLU A 229 -15.05 -0.67 -19.80
N ALA A 230 -15.61 -0.01 -18.80
CA ALA A 230 -15.31 1.37 -18.47
C ALA A 230 -13.82 1.57 -18.08
N ARG A 231 -13.24 0.59 -17.39
CA ARG A 231 -11.85 0.62 -16.93
C ARG A 231 -10.84 0.40 -18.05
N PHE A 232 -11.10 -0.57 -18.95
CA PHE A 232 -10.11 -0.98 -19.96
C PHE A 232 -10.16 -0.15 -21.24
N LYS A 233 -11.29 0.49 -21.56
CA LYS A 233 -11.37 1.37 -22.74
C LYS A 233 -10.45 2.61 -22.66
N THR A 234 -9.92 2.96 -21.50
CA THR A 234 -9.22 4.24 -21.37
C THR A 234 -8.18 4.24 -20.23
N ILE A 235 -7.04 3.60 -20.41
CA ILE A 235 -5.93 3.61 -19.44
C ILE A 235 -5.27 4.99 -19.27
N ARG A 236 -5.56 5.98 -20.11
CA ARG A 236 -4.77 7.22 -20.21
C ARG A 236 -5.23 8.41 -19.36
N ASP A 237 -6.43 8.42 -18.77
CA ASP A 237 -6.94 9.67 -18.17
C ASP A 237 -7.82 9.49 -16.91
N ILE A 238 -7.37 8.64 -15.97
CA ILE A 238 -8.05 8.42 -14.69
C ILE A 238 -7.86 9.59 -13.70
N THR A 239 -6.95 10.51 -13.99
CA THR A 239 -6.48 11.51 -13.04
C THR A 239 -7.41 12.71 -12.86
N HIS A 240 -8.38 12.93 -13.74
CA HIS A 240 -9.28 14.06 -13.63
C HIS A 240 -10.73 13.64 -13.36
N THR A 241 -11.27 14.07 -12.21
CA THR A 241 -12.66 13.80 -11.77
C THR A 241 -13.76 14.25 -12.76
N LYS A 242 -13.40 15.05 -13.77
CA LYS A 242 -14.30 15.52 -14.84
C LYS A 242 -14.07 14.80 -16.18
N SER A 243 -13.17 13.84 -16.26
CA SER A 243 -12.90 13.12 -17.50
C SER A 243 -14.10 12.26 -17.92
N PRO A 244 -14.33 12.03 -19.22
CA PRO A 244 -15.38 11.12 -19.72
C PRO A 244 -15.29 9.74 -19.10
N GLN A 245 -14.12 9.29 -18.80
CA GLN A 245 -13.80 8.00 -18.18
C GLN A 245 -14.19 7.90 -16.73
N HIS A 246 -13.89 8.93 -15.93
CA HIS A 246 -14.36 8.98 -14.55
C HIS A 246 -15.89 8.92 -14.49
N LYS A 247 -16.57 9.61 -15.43
CA LYS A 247 -18.04 9.52 -15.57
C LYS A 247 -18.51 8.12 -15.94
N ALA A 248 -17.79 7.41 -16.83
CA ALA A 248 -18.13 6.04 -17.23
C ALA A 248 -17.96 5.05 -16.06
N LEU A 249 -16.86 5.17 -15.29
CA LEU A 249 -16.65 4.37 -14.08
C LEU A 249 -17.72 4.66 -13.02
N TYR A 250 -18.07 5.92 -12.83
CA TYR A 250 -19.11 6.32 -11.89
C TYR A 250 -20.49 5.76 -12.31
N ALA A 251 -20.80 5.80 -13.60
CA ALA A 251 -22.03 5.22 -14.14
C ALA A 251 -22.08 3.69 -13.96
N ALA A 252 -20.97 2.99 -14.18
CA ALA A 252 -20.85 1.55 -14.00
C ALA A 252 -21.01 1.09 -12.54
N THR A 253 -20.70 1.96 -11.56
CA THR A 253 -20.86 1.65 -10.13
C THR A 253 -22.12 2.24 -9.50
N ALA A 254 -22.89 3.02 -10.24
CA ALA A 254 -24.06 3.75 -9.72
C ALA A 254 -25.14 2.81 -9.17
N GLY A 255 -25.41 1.68 -9.84
CA GLY A 255 -26.36 0.66 -9.42
C GLY A 255 -26.00 0.06 -8.06
N ALA A 256 -24.79 -0.46 -7.93
CA ALA A 256 -24.27 -1.02 -6.68
C ALA A 256 -24.25 0.01 -5.55
N THR A 257 -23.89 1.26 -5.85
CA THR A 257 -23.90 2.35 -4.87
C THR A 257 -25.31 2.68 -4.39
N ALA A 258 -26.29 2.71 -5.30
CA ALA A 258 -27.69 2.95 -4.95
C ALA A 258 -28.21 1.83 -4.04
N LEU A 259 -27.99 0.56 -4.42
CA LEU A 259 -28.37 -0.61 -3.62
C LEU A 259 -27.78 -0.59 -2.21
N TYR A 260 -26.49 -0.23 -2.07
CA TYR A 260 -25.86 -0.07 -0.78
C TYR A 260 -26.55 1.00 0.07
N ASN A 261 -26.80 2.16 -0.51
CA ASN A 261 -27.42 3.28 0.19
C ASN A 261 -28.86 2.97 0.60
N ASP A 262 -29.63 2.35 -0.28
CA ASP A 262 -31.03 1.94 -0.01
C ASP A 262 -31.10 0.90 1.10
N LYS A 263 -30.23 -0.12 1.05
CA LYS A 263 -30.12 -1.15 2.08
C LYS A 263 -29.70 -0.55 3.43
N MET A 264 -28.70 0.36 3.45
CA MET A 264 -28.30 1.07 4.65
C MET A 264 -29.42 1.93 5.25
N LYS A 265 -30.18 2.63 4.37
CA LYS A 265 -31.32 3.44 4.80
C LYS A 265 -32.39 2.56 5.42
N MET A 266 -32.79 1.47 4.75
CA MET A 266 -33.79 0.53 5.27
C MET A 266 -33.41 -0.02 6.64
N LEU A 267 -32.15 -0.40 6.83
CA LEU A 267 -31.67 -0.92 8.12
C LEU A 267 -31.71 0.13 9.22
N ARG A 268 -31.32 1.38 8.93
CA ARG A 268 -31.40 2.48 9.89
C ARG A 268 -32.83 2.86 10.26
N ASP A 269 -33.72 2.90 9.28
CA ASP A 269 -35.14 3.18 9.52
C ASP A 269 -35.80 2.06 10.34
N GLY A 270 -35.43 0.79 10.08
CA GLY A 270 -35.84 -0.36 10.90
C GLY A 270 -35.36 -0.27 12.35
N MET A 271 -34.05 0.06 12.54
CA MET A 271 -33.48 0.26 13.87
C MET A 271 -34.20 1.36 14.64
N ALA A 272 -34.42 2.52 14.01
CA ALA A 272 -35.14 3.63 14.64
C ALA A 272 -36.59 3.26 15.04
N THR A 273 -37.24 2.40 14.26
CA THR A 273 -38.57 1.88 14.59
C THR A 273 -38.56 1.06 15.86
N TRP A 274 -37.56 0.20 16.06
CA TRP A 274 -37.40 -0.62 17.25
C TRP A 274 -36.90 0.16 18.46
N GLU A 275 -36.09 1.20 18.28
CA GLU A 275 -35.74 2.17 19.33
C GLU A 275 -37.01 2.86 19.88
N ALA A 276 -37.89 3.32 18.98
CA ALA A 276 -39.17 3.91 19.38
C ALA A 276 -40.10 2.90 20.07
N ALA A 277 -40.10 1.63 19.63
CA ALA A 277 -40.85 0.57 20.28
C ALA A 277 -40.35 0.26 21.69
N PHE A 278 -39.02 0.24 21.89
CA PHE A 278 -38.39 0.07 23.19
C PHE A 278 -38.79 1.17 24.18
N GLU A 279 -38.71 2.43 23.79
CA GLU A 279 -39.09 3.56 24.63
C GLU A 279 -40.60 3.54 24.99
N LYS A 280 -41.42 3.10 24.03
CA LYS A 280 -42.88 2.92 24.30
C LYS A 280 -43.17 1.79 25.27
N ALA A 281 -42.45 0.66 25.17
CA ALA A 281 -42.58 -0.46 26.14
C ALA A 281 -42.08 -0.05 27.52
N ARG A 282 -40.95 0.66 27.57
CA ARG A 282 -40.36 1.21 28.79
C ARG A 282 -41.33 2.15 29.54
N ALA A 283 -41.98 3.05 28.80
CA ALA A 283 -42.97 3.97 29.38
C ALA A 283 -44.19 3.26 29.96
N LYS A 284 -44.48 2.02 29.53
CA LYS A 284 -45.59 1.18 30.00
C LYS A 284 -45.18 0.16 31.05
N GLY A 285 -43.89 0.01 31.36
CA GLY A 285 -43.37 -1.04 32.24
C GLY A 285 -43.49 -2.45 31.63
N ASP A 286 -43.55 -2.57 30.30
CA ASP A 286 -43.69 -3.84 29.59
C ASP A 286 -42.31 -4.47 29.37
N GLU A 287 -41.88 -5.32 30.31
CA GLU A 287 -40.58 -5.99 30.26
C GLU A 287 -40.43 -6.93 29.04
N ALA A 288 -41.51 -7.60 28.62
CA ALA A 288 -41.49 -8.49 27.47
C ALA A 288 -41.31 -7.69 26.17
N GLY A 289 -42.02 -6.56 26.05
CA GLY A 289 -41.91 -5.64 24.93
C GLY A 289 -40.51 -5.01 24.85
N MET A 290 -39.90 -4.63 25.97
CA MET A 290 -38.52 -4.12 26.02
C MET A 290 -37.51 -5.17 25.53
N LYS A 291 -37.59 -6.42 26.04
CA LYS A 291 -36.71 -7.52 25.59
C LYS A 291 -36.82 -7.82 24.10
N SER A 292 -38.05 -7.83 23.58
CA SER A 292 -38.27 -8.06 22.12
C SER A 292 -37.68 -6.94 21.27
N ALA A 293 -37.87 -5.69 21.69
CA ALA A 293 -37.35 -4.54 20.98
C ALA A 293 -35.81 -4.48 21.01
N ASP A 294 -35.20 -4.81 22.14
CA ASP A 294 -33.73 -4.88 22.32
C ASP A 294 -33.13 -5.94 21.41
N HIS A 295 -33.73 -7.14 21.38
CA HIS A 295 -33.27 -8.21 20.47
C HIS A 295 -33.28 -7.80 19.00
N HIS A 296 -34.33 -7.13 18.55
CA HIS A 296 -34.40 -6.65 17.17
C HIS A 296 -33.41 -5.50 16.90
N GLN A 297 -33.15 -4.62 17.86
CA GLN A 297 -32.12 -3.60 17.74
C GLN A 297 -30.74 -4.23 17.53
N ASP A 298 -30.41 -5.28 18.30
CA ASP A 298 -29.15 -6.03 18.14
C ASP A 298 -29.06 -6.67 16.75
N GLU A 299 -30.13 -7.26 16.22
CA GLU A 299 -30.17 -7.83 14.86
C GLU A 299 -29.90 -6.76 13.78
N TYR A 300 -30.54 -5.58 13.90
CA TYR A 300 -30.29 -4.47 12.97
C TYR A 300 -28.88 -3.89 13.10
N ALA A 301 -28.36 -3.82 14.33
CA ALA A 301 -27.00 -3.34 14.59
C ALA A 301 -25.95 -4.25 13.92
N GLU A 302 -26.11 -5.58 14.04
CA GLU A 302 -25.21 -6.54 13.40
C GLU A 302 -25.32 -6.48 11.87
N GLN A 303 -26.49 -6.31 11.29
CA GLN A 303 -26.67 -6.13 9.84
C GLN A 303 -26.06 -4.82 9.33
N ILE A 304 -26.17 -3.72 10.07
CA ILE A 304 -25.55 -2.44 9.76
C ILE A 304 -24.02 -2.59 9.82
N LYS A 305 -23.51 -3.26 10.83
CA LYS A 305 -22.08 -3.54 11.00
C LYS A 305 -21.53 -4.40 9.84
N ALA A 306 -22.27 -5.44 9.44
CA ALA A 306 -21.92 -6.25 8.27
C ALA A 306 -21.85 -5.41 6.99
N LEU A 307 -22.86 -4.56 6.75
CA LEU A 307 -22.90 -3.69 5.58
C LEU A 307 -21.80 -2.61 5.58
N ILE A 308 -21.39 -2.11 6.76
CA ILE A 308 -20.20 -1.25 6.91
C ILE A 308 -18.93 -2.05 6.59
N GLY A 309 -18.87 -3.31 7.02
CA GLY A 309 -17.78 -4.24 6.74
C GLY A 309 -17.56 -4.44 5.24
N PHE A 310 -18.62 -4.47 4.42
CA PHE A 310 -18.54 -4.54 2.96
C PHE A 310 -17.63 -3.45 2.37
N LYS A 311 -17.71 -2.20 2.83
CA LYS A 311 -16.83 -1.12 2.37
C LYS A 311 -15.37 -1.39 2.70
N SER A 312 -15.12 -1.90 3.91
CA SER A 312 -13.78 -2.26 4.36
C SER A 312 -13.22 -3.42 3.52
N ASP A 313 -14.01 -4.49 3.33
CA ASP A 313 -13.63 -5.65 2.53
C ASP A 313 -13.44 -5.30 1.05
N LEU A 314 -14.28 -4.44 0.47
CA LEU A 314 -14.10 -3.95 -0.90
C LEU A 314 -12.79 -3.16 -1.03
N GLY A 315 -12.51 -2.27 -0.09
CA GLY A 315 -11.23 -1.55 -0.05
C GLY A 315 -10.04 -2.49 0.09
N ARG A 316 -10.16 -3.52 0.92
CA ARG A 316 -9.16 -4.57 1.10
C ARG A 316 -8.97 -5.40 -0.18
N PHE A 317 -10.06 -5.86 -0.79
CA PHE A 317 -10.02 -6.59 -2.06
C PHE A 317 -9.33 -5.81 -3.18
N CYS A 318 -9.67 -4.53 -3.33
CA CYS A 318 -9.03 -3.67 -4.34
C CYS A 318 -7.53 -3.45 -4.11
N ARG A 319 -7.06 -3.55 -2.87
CA ARG A 319 -5.64 -3.43 -2.53
C ARG A 319 -4.87 -4.74 -2.73
N THR A 320 -5.51 -5.86 -2.42
CA THR A 320 -4.87 -7.19 -2.42
C THR A 320 -4.98 -7.92 -3.76
N TYR A 321 -6.02 -7.64 -4.55
CA TYR A 321 -6.18 -8.25 -5.87
C TYR A 321 -5.44 -7.43 -6.94
N PRO A 322 -4.25 -7.85 -7.38
CA PRO A 322 -3.62 -7.23 -8.52
C PRO A 322 -4.47 -7.56 -9.75
N ILE A 323 -5.11 -6.55 -10.31
CA ILE A 323 -5.74 -6.68 -11.63
C ILE A 323 -4.60 -6.84 -12.62
N SER A 324 -4.16 -8.07 -12.84
CA SER A 324 -3.30 -8.40 -13.96
C SER A 324 -4.11 -8.15 -15.24
N PRO A 325 -3.62 -7.36 -16.18
CA PRO A 325 -4.19 -7.36 -17.50
C PRO A 325 -3.79 -8.70 -18.15
N ASN A 326 -4.74 -9.60 -18.37
CA ASN A 326 -4.67 -10.60 -19.43
C ASN A 326 -5.28 -9.99 -20.68
#